data_11b7242dc74ed222fd976e2ad66f4644
#
_entry.id   11b7242dc74ed222fd976e2ad66f4644
#
_cell.length_a   1.000
_cell.length_b   1.000
_cell.length_c   1.000
_cell.angle_alpha   90.00
_cell.angle_beta   90.00
_cell.angle_gamma   90.00
#
_symmetry.space_group_name_H-M   'P 1'
#
loop_
_entity.id
_entity.type
_entity.pdbx_description
1 polymer ?
#
loop_
_entity_poly.entity_id
_entity_poly.type
_entity_poly.pdbx_seq_one_letter_code
_entity_poly.pdbx_strand_id
1 'polypeptide(L)'
;MTPEAATDRGLRLLVSLTRGGARLNRVVARSQTAFKNLAEGFLTHALSGAEMSSTTVALYGVDAGAYETQRSLSDWERDWYEAVLPPAPARVLVTAAGKGREVAALRSMGYTVDAFEPVESYVERCSKLAGDGLVLTADYLDFCRAVLDDGQGPAAPLAGRVFDAVILGWGSLTHVLTRDEQQRVLAASCALSPQGPVLASFFARGATAARPESRVGRLGAAAGRLVGRFRGVSAAPLQIGFFWNLGFTYAYSAEDLEGLAATVERQLEWQPEPYGHATFLPPS
;
A
#
# COMPACT_ATOMS: atom_id res chain seq x y z
N MET A 1 12.57 19.51 -62.11
CA MET A 1 12.53 18.65 -60.93
C MET A 1 11.30 17.76 -61.09
N THR A 2 11.49 16.47 -61.25
CA THR A 2 10.40 15.54 -61.49
C THR A 2 9.58 15.37 -60.20
N PRO A 3 8.26 15.13 -60.26
CA PRO A 3 7.41 14.93 -59.05
C PRO A 3 7.91 13.83 -58.12
N GLU A 4 8.55 12.80 -58.63
CA GLU A 4 9.16 11.70 -57.88
C GLU A 4 10.31 12.16 -56.98
N ALA A 5 11.19 13.09 -57.44
CA ALA A 5 12.31 13.60 -56.65
C ALA A 5 11.85 14.48 -55.48
N ALA A 6 10.71 15.16 -55.60
CA ALA A 6 10.12 15.95 -54.51
C ALA A 6 9.51 15.08 -53.44
N THR A 7 8.85 13.97 -53.81
CA THR A 7 8.25 12.99 -52.91
C THR A 7 9.34 12.27 -52.10
N ASP A 8 10.44 11.87 -52.74
CA ASP A 8 11.58 11.20 -52.05
C ASP A 8 12.27 12.11 -51.02
N ARG A 9 12.42 13.40 -51.32
CA ARG A 9 12.98 14.39 -50.35
C ARG A 9 12.05 14.59 -49.15
N GLY A 10 10.73 14.68 -49.37
CA GLY A 10 9.74 14.80 -48.29
C GLY A 10 9.76 13.60 -47.38
N LEU A 11 9.81 12.38 -47.94
CA LEU A 11 9.89 11.15 -47.18
C LEU A 11 11.18 11.06 -46.35
N ARG A 12 12.33 11.42 -46.92
CA ARG A 12 13.62 11.44 -46.18
C ARG A 12 13.60 12.43 -45.03
N LEU A 13 13.00 13.59 -45.19
CA LEU A 13 12.86 14.60 -44.15
C LEU A 13 11.98 14.06 -43.02
N LEU A 14 10.84 13.47 -43.35
CA LEU A 14 9.93 12.88 -42.38
C LEU A 14 10.59 11.74 -41.56
N VAL A 15 11.34 10.86 -42.25
CA VAL A 15 12.10 9.80 -41.60
C VAL A 15 13.18 10.34 -40.67
N SER A 16 13.85 11.44 -41.08
CA SER A 16 14.87 12.11 -40.27
C SER A 16 14.26 12.74 -39.02
N LEU A 17 13.12 13.42 -39.15
CA LEU A 17 12.38 14.02 -38.04
C LEU A 17 11.87 12.96 -37.03
N THR A 18 11.29 11.85 -37.53
CA THR A 18 10.85 10.77 -36.67
C THR A 18 12.01 10.10 -35.94
N ARG A 19 13.16 9.89 -36.59
CA ARG A 19 14.37 9.37 -35.94
C ARG A 19 14.94 10.36 -34.91
N GLY A 20 14.92 11.64 -35.18
CA GLY A 20 15.29 12.72 -34.26
C GLY A 20 14.41 12.75 -33.04
N GLY A 21 13.08 12.72 -33.24
CA GLY A 21 12.09 12.63 -32.16
C GLY A 21 12.26 11.38 -31.30
N ALA A 22 12.48 10.22 -31.92
CA ALA A 22 12.73 8.97 -31.20
C ALA A 22 14.04 8.99 -30.39
N ARG A 23 15.07 9.68 -30.86
CA ARG A 23 16.32 9.89 -30.09
C ARG A 23 16.07 10.81 -28.90
N LEU A 24 15.39 11.93 -29.09
CA LEU A 24 15.03 12.87 -28.03
C LEU A 24 14.21 12.20 -26.95
N ASN A 25 13.16 11.47 -27.34
CA ASN A 25 12.32 10.70 -26.39
C ASN A 25 13.15 9.70 -25.57
N ARG A 26 14.14 9.02 -26.18
CA ARG A 26 15.02 8.12 -25.44
C ARG A 26 15.92 8.86 -24.44
N VAL A 27 16.42 10.03 -24.79
CA VAL A 27 17.24 10.84 -23.86
C VAL A 27 16.38 11.32 -22.70
N VAL A 28 15.19 11.85 -22.96
CA VAL A 28 14.24 12.30 -21.94
C VAL A 28 13.84 11.14 -21.01
N ALA A 29 13.48 10.00 -21.57
CA ALA A 29 13.11 8.81 -20.78
C ALA A 29 14.27 8.31 -19.90
N ARG A 30 15.51 8.31 -20.41
CA ARG A 30 16.70 7.95 -19.61
C ARG A 30 16.96 8.94 -18.48
N SER A 31 16.83 10.25 -18.76
CA SER A 31 16.99 11.29 -17.74
C SER A 31 15.92 11.20 -16.65
N GLN A 32 14.67 10.96 -17.03
CA GLN A 32 13.58 10.73 -16.07
C GLN A 32 13.83 9.48 -15.21
N THR A 33 14.25 8.38 -15.82
CA THR A 33 14.60 7.16 -15.10
C THR A 33 15.77 7.39 -14.13
N ALA A 34 16.81 8.09 -14.56
CA ALA A 34 17.96 8.43 -13.71
C ALA A 34 17.54 9.31 -12.53
N PHE A 35 16.72 10.32 -12.76
CA PHE A 35 16.16 11.18 -11.71
C PHE A 35 15.31 10.37 -10.73
N LYS A 36 14.39 9.54 -11.23
CA LYS A 36 13.58 8.65 -10.38
C LYS A 36 14.45 7.78 -9.49
N ASN A 37 15.42 7.08 -10.06
CA ASN A 37 16.30 6.19 -9.30
C ASN A 37 17.12 6.95 -8.25
N LEU A 38 17.59 8.17 -8.57
CA LEU A 38 18.32 9.04 -7.63
C LEU A 38 17.42 9.42 -6.45
N ALA A 39 16.21 9.90 -6.75
CA ALA A 39 15.26 10.34 -5.74
C ALA A 39 14.77 9.16 -4.87
N GLU A 40 14.46 8.01 -5.47
CA GLU A 40 14.10 6.77 -4.73
C GLU A 40 15.19 6.40 -3.73
N GLY A 41 16.44 6.30 -4.20
CA GLY A 41 17.58 5.99 -3.32
C GLY A 41 17.77 7.03 -2.22
N PHE A 42 17.64 8.32 -2.53
CA PHE A 42 17.78 9.40 -1.56
C PHE A 42 16.66 9.37 -0.51
N LEU A 43 15.40 9.37 -0.93
CA LEU A 43 14.24 9.48 -0.05
C LEU A 43 14.15 8.30 0.94
N THR A 44 14.43 7.07 0.47
CA THR A 44 14.39 5.87 1.32
C THR A 44 15.38 5.94 2.49
N HIS A 45 16.45 6.72 2.39
CA HIS A 45 17.47 6.80 3.43
C HIS A 45 17.53 8.15 4.16
N ALA A 46 16.91 9.21 3.62
CA ALA A 46 16.92 10.54 4.20
C ALA A 46 15.73 10.81 5.15
N LEU A 47 14.63 10.07 5.00
CA LEU A 47 13.38 10.26 5.72
C LEU A 47 13.24 9.28 6.89
N SER A 48 12.64 9.74 7.99
CA SER A 48 12.19 8.89 9.09
C SER A 48 10.94 8.08 8.68
N GLY A 49 10.61 7.02 9.44
CA GLY A 49 9.40 6.23 9.19
C GLY A 49 8.12 7.09 9.17
N ALA A 50 7.96 8.00 10.12
CA ALA A 50 6.82 8.91 10.17
C ALA A 50 6.74 9.83 8.93
N GLU A 51 7.87 10.36 8.45
CA GLU A 51 7.91 11.17 7.23
C GLU A 51 7.60 10.35 5.98
N MET A 52 8.05 9.09 5.93
CA MET A 52 7.71 8.17 4.84
C MET A 52 6.21 7.88 4.81
N SER A 53 5.60 7.61 5.95
CA SER A 53 4.15 7.38 6.07
C SER A 53 3.35 8.61 5.66
N SER A 54 3.69 9.80 6.18
CA SER A 54 3.04 11.06 5.81
C SER A 54 3.19 11.38 4.33
N THR A 55 4.36 11.11 3.73
CA THR A 55 4.59 11.28 2.29
C THR A 55 3.70 10.33 1.49
N THR A 56 3.55 9.09 1.92
CA THR A 56 2.69 8.09 1.27
C THR A 56 1.23 8.56 1.27
N VAL A 57 0.69 8.99 2.42
CA VAL A 57 -0.67 9.53 2.52
C VAL A 57 -0.87 10.76 1.62
N ALA A 58 0.10 11.68 1.60
CA ALA A 58 0.04 12.86 0.74
C ALA A 58 0.02 12.50 -0.75
N LEU A 59 0.80 11.49 -1.18
CA LEU A 59 0.81 11.03 -2.57
C LEU A 59 -0.56 10.45 -2.98
N TYR A 60 -1.19 9.65 -2.13
CA TYR A 60 -2.55 9.14 -2.37
C TYR A 60 -3.58 10.28 -2.46
N GLY A 61 -3.43 11.34 -1.66
CA GLY A 61 -4.30 12.52 -1.70
C GLY A 61 -4.21 13.32 -3.00
N VAL A 62 -3.03 13.35 -3.64
CA VAL A 62 -2.81 14.11 -4.90
C VAL A 62 -3.24 13.31 -6.13
N ASP A 63 -3.03 11.99 -6.14
CA ASP A 63 -3.30 11.14 -7.31
C ASP A 63 -4.63 10.40 -7.20
N ALA A 64 -5.69 11.15 -6.93
CA ALA A 64 -7.04 10.61 -6.75
C ALA A 64 -7.59 9.80 -7.95
N GLY A 65 -6.97 9.92 -9.14
CA GLY A 65 -7.41 9.24 -10.37
C GLY A 65 -6.78 7.88 -10.64
N ALA A 66 -5.55 7.63 -10.18
CA ALA A 66 -4.76 6.45 -10.59
C ALA A 66 -5.35 5.09 -10.17
N TYR A 67 -6.20 5.07 -9.13
CA TYR A 67 -6.80 3.84 -8.58
C TYR A 67 -8.29 3.68 -8.91
N GLU A 68 -8.84 4.44 -9.85
CA GLU A 68 -10.26 4.33 -10.22
C GLU A 68 -10.61 3.10 -11.08
N THR A 69 -9.61 2.39 -11.59
CA THR A 69 -9.85 1.32 -12.57
C THR A 69 -10.43 0.05 -11.96
N GLN A 70 -10.18 -0.23 -10.69
CA GLN A 70 -10.68 -1.45 -10.04
C GLN A 70 -11.90 -1.12 -9.15
N ARG A 71 -13.10 -1.44 -9.65
CA ARG A 71 -14.37 -1.16 -8.97
C ARG A 71 -14.93 -2.33 -8.17
N SER A 72 -14.39 -3.53 -8.34
CA SER A 72 -14.84 -4.78 -7.71
C SER A 72 -13.65 -5.55 -7.13
N LEU A 73 -13.93 -6.53 -6.29
CA LEU A 73 -12.92 -7.51 -5.88
C LEU A 73 -12.43 -8.28 -7.11
N SER A 74 -11.15 -8.67 -7.08
CA SER A 74 -10.62 -9.71 -7.96
C SER A 74 -11.22 -11.06 -7.60
N ASP A 75 -11.20 -12.03 -8.52
CA ASP A 75 -11.77 -13.36 -8.24
C ASP A 75 -11.09 -14.03 -7.05
N TRP A 76 -9.75 -13.96 -6.96
CA TRP A 76 -9.00 -14.52 -5.84
C TRP A 76 -9.31 -13.85 -4.49
N GLU A 77 -9.61 -12.54 -4.45
CA GLU A 77 -10.01 -11.84 -3.23
C GLU A 77 -11.39 -12.30 -2.79
N ARG A 78 -12.30 -12.45 -3.73
CA ARG A 78 -13.65 -12.96 -3.47
C ARG A 78 -13.59 -14.37 -2.90
N ASP A 79 -12.89 -15.28 -3.58
CA ASP A 79 -12.73 -16.68 -3.15
C ASP A 79 -12.10 -16.76 -1.76
N TRP A 80 -11.10 -15.92 -1.48
CA TRP A 80 -10.45 -15.84 -0.17
C TRP A 80 -11.41 -15.34 0.91
N TYR A 81 -12.16 -14.27 0.64
CA TYR A 81 -13.12 -13.73 1.61
C TYR A 81 -14.27 -14.71 1.87
N GLU A 82 -14.81 -15.34 0.85
CA GLU A 82 -15.86 -16.35 0.99
C GLU A 82 -15.40 -17.60 1.76
N ALA A 83 -14.13 -17.98 1.65
CA ALA A 83 -13.56 -19.12 2.37
C ALA A 83 -13.24 -18.83 3.83
N VAL A 84 -12.89 -17.59 4.19
CA VAL A 84 -12.29 -17.27 5.50
C VAL A 84 -13.21 -16.44 6.39
N LEU A 85 -14.01 -15.53 5.83
CA LEU A 85 -14.89 -14.69 6.63
C LEU A 85 -16.03 -15.50 7.25
N PRO A 86 -16.47 -15.15 8.46
CA PRO A 86 -17.66 -15.76 9.05
C PRO A 86 -18.88 -15.50 8.14
N PRO A 87 -19.88 -16.40 8.16
CA PRO A 87 -21.07 -16.22 7.31
C PRO A 87 -21.82 -14.92 7.67
N ALA A 88 -22.34 -14.25 6.65
CA ALA A 88 -23.20 -13.08 6.87
C ALA A 88 -24.55 -13.50 7.53
N PRO A 89 -25.17 -12.64 8.36
CA PRO A 89 -24.72 -11.30 8.71
C PRO A 89 -23.62 -11.30 9.77
N ALA A 90 -22.53 -10.60 9.51
CA ALA A 90 -21.45 -10.41 10.46
C ALA A 90 -20.90 -8.99 10.35
N ARG A 91 -20.15 -8.53 11.36
CA ARG A 91 -19.58 -7.19 11.40
C ARG A 91 -18.08 -7.24 11.10
N VAL A 92 -17.66 -6.55 10.08
CA VAL A 92 -16.27 -6.51 9.60
C VAL A 92 -15.71 -5.10 9.71
N LEU A 93 -14.45 -4.99 10.17
CA LEU A 93 -13.69 -3.75 10.08
C LEU A 93 -12.75 -3.81 8.86
N VAL A 94 -12.83 -2.81 7.99
CA VAL A 94 -11.85 -2.62 6.90
C VAL A 94 -10.94 -1.44 7.25
N THR A 95 -9.64 -1.70 7.43
CA THR A 95 -8.66 -0.67 7.73
C THR A 95 -8.04 -0.12 6.44
N ALA A 96 -7.68 1.17 6.43
CA ALA A 96 -7.12 1.83 5.24
C ALA A 96 -7.94 1.51 3.98
N ALA A 97 -9.25 1.75 4.05
CA ALA A 97 -10.26 1.27 3.11
C ALA A 97 -10.19 1.92 1.72
N GLY A 98 -9.31 2.90 1.53
CA GLY A 98 -9.19 3.64 0.30
C GLY A 98 -10.52 4.27 -0.12
N LYS A 99 -10.85 4.17 -1.39
CA LYS A 99 -12.11 4.69 -1.95
C LYS A 99 -13.33 3.78 -1.66
N GLY A 100 -13.20 2.77 -0.79
CA GLY A 100 -14.29 1.91 -0.33
C GLY A 100 -14.65 0.75 -1.28
N ARG A 101 -13.74 0.28 -2.10
CA ARG A 101 -13.96 -0.86 -3.01
C ARG A 101 -14.36 -2.13 -2.24
N GLU A 102 -13.58 -2.49 -1.22
CA GLU A 102 -13.85 -3.65 -0.35
C GLU A 102 -15.10 -3.43 0.49
N VAL A 103 -15.30 -2.23 1.00
CA VAL A 103 -16.51 -1.86 1.76
C VAL A 103 -17.79 -2.12 0.94
N ALA A 104 -17.82 -1.65 -0.32
CA ALA A 104 -18.96 -1.88 -1.20
C ALA A 104 -19.20 -3.37 -1.49
N ALA A 105 -18.12 -4.12 -1.74
CA ALA A 105 -18.20 -5.54 -2.04
C ALA A 105 -18.71 -6.34 -0.82
N LEU A 106 -18.13 -6.14 0.35
CA LEU A 106 -18.55 -6.81 1.59
C LEU A 106 -19.99 -6.50 1.96
N ARG A 107 -20.42 -5.24 1.78
CA ARG A 107 -21.84 -4.90 1.96
C ARG A 107 -22.76 -5.65 1.00
N SER A 108 -22.36 -5.79 -0.26
CA SER A 108 -23.14 -6.57 -1.23
C SER A 108 -23.22 -8.06 -0.88
N MET A 109 -22.26 -8.56 -0.10
CA MET A 109 -22.23 -9.92 0.46
C MET A 109 -23.04 -10.05 1.76
N GLY A 110 -23.64 -8.97 2.27
CA GLY A 110 -24.50 -8.97 3.45
C GLY A 110 -23.82 -8.64 4.78
N TYR A 111 -22.58 -8.17 4.76
CA TYR A 111 -21.85 -7.73 5.97
C TYR A 111 -22.23 -6.33 6.41
N THR A 112 -22.17 -6.05 7.71
CA THR A 112 -22.07 -4.70 8.24
C THR A 112 -20.61 -4.31 8.29
N VAL A 113 -20.24 -3.18 7.66
CA VAL A 113 -18.85 -2.81 7.49
C VAL A 113 -18.55 -1.47 8.12
N ASP A 114 -17.68 -1.46 9.12
CA ASP A 114 -17.03 -0.26 9.61
C ASP A 114 -15.67 -0.10 8.91
N ALA A 115 -15.15 1.13 8.79
CA ALA A 115 -13.89 1.37 8.13
C ALA A 115 -13.15 2.59 8.69
N PHE A 116 -11.86 2.69 8.41
CA PHE A 116 -11.13 3.94 8.49
C PHE A 116 -10.17 4.11 7.29
N GLU A 117 -9.85 5.38 7.01
CA GLU A 117 -8.99 5.76 5.89
C GLU A 117 -8.31 7.10 6.21
N PRO A 118 -6.99 7.26 6.01
CA PRO A 118 -6.30 8.50 6.31
C PRO A 118 -6.54 9.63 5.30
N VAL A 119 -6.94 9.33 4.06
CA VAL A 119 -7.16 10.34 3.02
C VAL A 119 -8.61 10.83 3.06
N GLU A 120 -8.82 12.05 3.51
CA GLU A 120 -10.15 12.66 3.73
C GLU A 120 -11.09 12.56 2.52
N SER A 121 -10.59 12.84 1.31
CA SER A 121 -11.38 12.72 0.07
C SER A 121 -11.84 11.29 -0.23
N TYR A 122 -11.14 10.29 0.29
CA TYR A 122 -11.54 8.88 0.17
C TYR A 122 -12.56 8.51 1.22
N VAL A 123 -12.46 9.07 2.44
CA VAL A 123 -13.43 8.87 3.52
C VAL A 123 -14.83 9.29 3.09
N GLU A 124 -14.99 10.45 2.43
CA GLU A 124 -16.28 10.89 1.92
C GLU A 124 -16.95 9.87 0.97
N ARG A 125 -16.14 9.27 0.10
CA ARG A 125 -16.63 8.26 -0.84
C ARG A 125 -16.93 6.95 -0.12
N CYS A 126 -16.02 6.50 0.74
CA CYS A 126 -16.18 5.29 1.54
C CYS A 126 -17.44 5.34 2.41
N SER A 127 -17.73 6.48 3.05
CA SER A 127 -18.91 6.68 3.88
C SER A 127 -20.22 6.48 3.12
N LYS A 128 -20.29 6.95 1.87
CA LYS A 128 -21.46 6.73 1.01
C LYS A 128 -21.67 5.23 0.68
N LEU A 129 -20.62 4.44 0.67
CA LEU A 129 -20.66 3.01 0.38
C LEU A 129 -20.89 2.18 1.65
N ALA A 130 -20.45 2.65 2.81
CA ALA A 130 -20.60 1.94 4.09
C ALA A 130 -22.04 1.90 4.62
N GLY A 131 -22.93 2.81 4.17
CA GLY A 131 -24.34 2.89 4.65
C GLY A 131 -24.40 3.19 6.14
N ASP A 132 -24.87 2.25 6.96
CA ASP A 132 -24.97 2.40 8.42
C ASP A 132 -23.63 2.15 9.15
N GLY A 133 -22.59 1.73 8.44
CA GLY A 133 -21.26 1.50 8.98
C GLY A 133 -20.55 2.78 9.35
N LEU A 134 -19.74 2.72 10.39
CA LEU A 134 -18.88 3.82 10.82
C LEU A 134 -17.69 3.95 9.86
N VAL A 135 -17.42 5.17 9.36
CA VAL A 135 -16.20 5.46 8.60
C VAL A 135 -15.48 6.62 9.23
N LEU A 136 -14.20 6.44 9.56
CA LEU A 136 -13.39 7.42 10.28
C LEU A 136 -12.24 7.93 9.41
N THR A 137 -11.86 9.18 9.57
CA THR A 137 -10.60 9.72 9.07
C THR A 137 -9.52 9.41 10.11
N ALA A 138 -8.73 8.35 9.88
CA ALA A 138 -7.69 7.90 10.79
C ALA A 138 -6.60 7.13 10.03
N ASP A 139 -5.40 7.09 10.57
CA ASP A 139 -4.31 6.24 10.10
C ASP A 139 -4.04 5.07 11.05
N TYR A 140 -3.03 4.25 10.73
CA TYR A 140 -2.65 3.12 11.57
C TYR A 140 -2.08 3.52 12.94
N LEU A 141 -1.47 4.71 13.06
CA LEU A 141 -0.98 5.20 14.34
C LEU A 141 -2.15 5.58 15.25
N ASP A 142 -3.14 6.30 14.71
CA ASP A 142 -4.40 6.62 15.39
C ASP A 142 -5.14 5.36 15.83
N PHE A 143 -5.20 4.36 14.94
CA PHE A 143 -5.81 3.07 15.20
C PHE A 143 -5.14 2.34 16.37
N CYS A 144 -3.81 2.19 16.33
CA CYS A 144 -3.06 1.56 17.41
C CYS A 144 -3.22 2.31 18.74
N ARG A 145 -3.19 3.63 18.70
CA ARG A 145 -3.37 4.46 19.89
C ARG A 145 -4.75 4.26 20.50
N ALA A 146 -5.79 4.28 19.70
CA ALA A 146 -7.17 4.12 20.17
C ALA A 146 -7.43 2.73 20.76
N VAL A 147 -6.83 1.68 20.20
CA VAL A 147 -7.14 0.30 20.59
C VAL A 147 -6.19 -0.23 21.68
N LEU A 148 -4.91 0.12 21.64
CA LEU A 148 -3.89 -0.47 22.52
C LEU A 148 -3.43 0.45 23.64
N ASP A 149 -3.57 1.77 23.50
CA ASP A 149 -2.99 2.72 24.46
C ASP A 149 -4.10 3.41 25.29
N ASP A 150 -4.43 4.64 24.96
CA ASP A 150 -5.26 5.53 25.80
C ASP A 150 -6.76 5.63 25.36
N GLY A 151 -7.12 4.98 24.28
CA GLY A 151 -8.50 5.06 23.75
C GLY A 151 -8.85 6.42 23.11
N GLN A 152 -7.85 7.24 22.81
CA GLN A 152 -8.04 8.60 22.33
C GLN A 152 -7.69 8.76 20.84
N GLY A 153 -8.04 9.90 20.27
CA GLY A 153 -7.72 10.28 18.90
C GLY A 153 -8.83 9.99 17.89
N PRO A 154 -8.54 10.19 16.59
CA PRO A 154 -9.54 10.06 15.52
C PRO A 154 -10.18 8.66 15.43
N ALA A 155 -9.46 7.61 15.80
CA ALA A 155 -9.96 6.24 15.82
C ALA A 155 -10.60 5.81 17.15
N ALA A 156 -10.73 6.72 18.15
CA ALA A 156 -11.34 6.44 19.45
C ALA A 156 -12.71 5.73 19.39
N PRO A 157 -13.59 6.01 18.41
CA PRO A 157 -14.86 5.28 18.30
C PRO A 157 -14.71 3.77 18.03
N LEU A 158 -13.51 3.26 17.72
CA LEU A 158 -13.23 1.82 17.58
C LEU A 158 -12.83 1.18 18.90
N ALA A 159 -12.41 1.95 19.91
CA ALA A 159 -11.98 1.43 21.20
C ALA A 159 -13.08 0.59 21.86
N GLY A 160 -12.72 -0.63 22.28
CA GLY A 160 -13.64 -1.56 22.94
C GLY A 160 -14.72 -2.18 22.05
N ARG A 161 -14.74 -1.89 20.74
CA ARG A 161 -15.63 -2.62 19.81
C ARG A 161 -15.08 -4.01 19.55
N VAL A 162 -15.98 -4.92 19.17
CA VAL A 162 -15.65 -6.27 18.73
C VAL A 162 -16.20 -6.48 17.32
N PHE A 163 -15.38 -7.07 16.48
CA PHE A 163 -15.70 -7.43 15.10
C PHE A 163 -15.57 -8.94 14.91
N ASP A 164 -16.38 -9.47 14.00
CA ASP A 164 -16.31 -10.88 13.60
C ASP A 164 -15.09 -11.16 12.71
N ALA A 165 -14.58 -10.12 12.02
CA ALA A 165 -13.31 -10.16 11.28
C ALA A 165 -12.72 -8.74 11.12
N VAL A 166 -11.40 -8.66 10.94
CA VAL A 166 -10.70 -7.43 10.55
C VAL A 166 -9.96 -7.67 9.24
N ILE A 167 -10.11 -6.77 8.29
CA ILE A 167 -9.41 -6.80 7.00
C ILE A 167 -8.49 -5.59 6.94
N LEU A 168 -7.17 -5.84 6.86
CA LEU A 168 -6.20 -4.82 6.50
C LEU A 168 -6.35 -4.58 5.00
N GLY A 169 -6.98 -3.47 4.63
CA GLY A 169 -7.44 -3.17 3.27
C GLY A 169 -6.39 -3.42 2.19
N TRP A 170 -6.80 -3.60 0.97
CA TRP A 170 -5.98 -4.14 -0.12
C TRP A 170 -4.59 -3.50 -0.24
N GLY A 171 -3.56 -4.30 0.03
CA GLY A 171 -2.17 -3.89 0.02
C GLY A 171 -1.76 -2.92 1.14
N SER A 172 -2.63 -2.57 2.07
CA SER A 172 -2.36 -1.53 3.06
C SER A 172 -1.27 -1.92 4.06
N LEU A 173 -1.15 -3.21 4.41
CA LEU A 173 -0.07 -3.68 5.28
C LEU A 173 1.32 -3.34 4.70
N THR A 174 1.45 -3.28 3.37
CA THR A 174 2.67 -2.87 2.68
C THR A 174 3.15 -1.46 3.09
N HIS A 175 2.27 -0.58 3.52
CA HIS A 175 2.61 0.78 3.95
C HIS A 175 2.97 0.91 5.43
N VAL A 176 2.90 -0.17 6.19
CA VAL A 176 3.38 -0.25 7.58
C VAL A 176 4.86 -0.63 7.54
N LEU A 177 5.74 0.35 7.72
CA LEU A 177 7.13 0.26 7.29
C LEU A 177 8.08 -0.31 8.35
N THR A 178 7.76 -0.16 9.64
CA THR A 178 8.62 -0.61 10.72
C THR A 178 8.06 -1.85 11.40
N ARG A 179 8.94 -2.70 11.93
CA ARG A 179 8.54 -3.93 12.62
C ARG A 179 7.65 -3.66 13.83
N ASP A 180 7.95 -2.63 14.58
CA ASP A 180 7.14 -2.22 15.74
C ASP A 180 5.72 -1.82 15.33
N GLU A 181 5.58 -0.97 14.31
CA GLU A 181 4.26 -0.59 13.76
C GLU A 181 3.50 -1.80 13.22
N GLN A 182 4.17 -2.70 12.51
CA GLN A 182 3.56 -3.94 11.98
C GLN A 182 2.99 -4.80 13.11
N GLN A 183 3.75 -4.99 14.20
CA GLN A 183 3.31 -5.74 15.37
C GLN A 183 2.13 -5.05 16.06
N ARG A 184 2.18 -3.73 16.23
CA ARG A 184 1.11 -2.95 16.86
C ARG A 184 -0.18 -2.98 16.04
N VAL A 185 -0.09 -2.81 14.71
CA VAL A 185 -1.26 -2.87 13.81
C VAL A 185 -1.91 -4.25 13.88
N LEU A 186 -1.11 -5.31 13.85
CA LEU A 186 -1.66 -6.67 13.95
C LEU A 186 -2.25 -6.93 15.33
N ALA A 187 -1.58 -6.50 16.40
CA ALA A 187 -2.08 -6.64 17.78
C ALA A 187 -3.40 -5.90 17.98
N ALA A 188 -3.52 -4.66 17.49
CA ALA A 188 -4.76 -3.88 17.53
C ALA A 188 -5.89 -4.59 16.75
N SER A 189 -5.58 -5.12 15.57
CA SER A 189 -6.54 -5.86 14.76
C SER A 189 -7.02 -7.13 15.48
N CYS A 190 -6.12 -7.88 16.10
CA CYS A 190 -6.45 -9.07 16.87
C CYS A 190 -7.25 -8.74 18.15
N ALA A 191 -6.97 -7.61 18.80
CA ALA A 191 -7.72 -7.15 19.97
C ALA A 191 -9.18 -6.82 19.63
N LEU A 192 -9.44 -6.28 18.45
CA LEU A 192 -10.80 -6.00 17.97
C LEU A 192 -11.51 -7.22 17.37
N SER A 193 -10.79 -8.28 16.98
CA SER A 193 -11.36 -9.55 16.50
C SER A 193 -10.75 -10.73 17.26
N PRO A 194 -11.04 -10.86 18.56
CA PRO A 194 -10.39 -11.87 19.41
C PRO A 194 -10.73 -13.31 19.00
N GLN A 195 -11.91 -13.54 18.47
CA GLN A 195 -12.40 -14.86 18.03
C GLN A 195 -12.51 -15.01 16.52
N GLY A 196 -12.29 -13.94 15.76
CA GLY A 196 -12.38 -13.93 14.30
C GLY A 196 -11.02 -13.83 13.63
N PRO A 197 -10.99 -14.03 12.31
CA PRO A 197 -9.79 -13.90 11.51
C PRO A 197 -9.36 -12.44 11.32
N VAL A 198 -8.05 -12.22 11.17
CA VAL A 198 -7.48 -10.97 10.64
C VAL A 198 -6.88 -11.28 9.28
N LEU A 199 -7.36 -10.62 8.25
CA LEU A 199 -6.93 -10.79 6.87
C LEU A 199 -6.03 -9.62 6.46
N ALA A 200 -4.94 -9.90 5.76
CA ALA A 200 -4.02 -8.88 5.27
C ALA A 200 -3.54 -9.21 3.87
N SER A 201 -3.49 -8.22 2.98
CA SER A 201 -2.79 -8.33 1.72
C SER A 201 -1.58 -7.39 1.67
N PHE A 202 -0.53 -7.79 0.93
CA PHE A 202 0.77 -7.13 0.98
C PHE A 202 1.63 -7.46 -0.26
N PHE A 203 2.71 -6.71 -0.45
CA PHE A 203 3.75 -7.10 -1.41
C PHE A 203 4.59 -8.24 -0.84
N ALA A 204 4.51 -9.41 -1.48
CA ALA A 204 5.36 -10.53 -1.16
C ALA A 204 6.79 -10.31 -1.71
N ARG A 205 7.80 -10.63 -0.90
CA ARG A 205 9.21 -10.59 -1.30
C ARG A 205 9.46 -11.62 -2.40
N GLY A 206 9.95 -11.16 -3.54
CA GLY A 206 10.14 -11.99 -4.73
C GLY A 206 9.10 -11.75 -5.83
N ALA A 207 7.87 -11.33 -5.52
CA ALA A 207 6.89 -10.91 -6.52
C ALA A 207 7.26 -9.56 -7.16
N THR A 208 7.86 -8.66 -6.37
CA THR A 208 8.55 -7.47 -6.87
C THR A 208 10.02 -7.80 -6.91
N ALA A 209 10.54 -8.25 -8.06
CA ALA A 209 11.97 -8.41 -8.26
C ALA A 209 12.64 -7.09 -7.83
N ALA A 210 13.52 -7.18 -6.81
CA ALA A 210 14.32 -6.04 -6.40
C ALA A 210 14.98 -5.49 -7.67
N ARG A 211 14.55 -4.31 -8.12
CA ARG A 211 15.17 -3.70 -9.31
C ARG A 211 16.65 -3.60 -9.02
N PRO A 212 17.52 -4.10 -9.91
CA PRO A 212 18.95 -3.99 -9.67
C PRO A 212 19.26 -2.51 -9.47
N GLU A 213 19.79 -2.18 -8.28
CA GLU A 213 20.11 -0.80 -7.93
C GLU A 213 20.98 -0.20 -9.03
N SER A 214 20.44 0.79 -9.73
CA SER A 214 21.20 1.51 -10.73
C SER A 214 22.36 2.26 -10.04
N ARG A 215 23.45 2.52 -10.79
CA ARG A 215 24.57 3.33 -10.25
C ARG A 215 24.09 4.67 -9.68
N VAL A 216 23.10 5.28 -10.34
CA VAL A 216 22.50 6.56 -9.94
C VAL A 216 21.68 6.38 -8.65
N GLY A 217 20.94 5.27 -8.51
CA GLY A 217 20.22 4.92 -7.28
C GLY A 217 21.16 4.75 -6.09
N ARG A 218 22.31 4.10 -6.29
CA ARG A 218 23.33 3.97 -5.24
C ARG A 218 23.92 5.33 -4.79
N LEU A 219 24.10 6.25 -5.72
CA LEU A 219 24.52 7.62 -5.38
C LEU A 219 23.45 8.35 -4.56
N GLY A 220 22.18 8.22 -4.95
CA GLY A 220 21.04 8.73 -4.18
C GLY A 220 21.02 8.16 -2.78
N ALA A 221 21.12 6.83 -2.64
CA ALA A 221 21.15 6.14 -1.35
C ALA A 221 22.34 6.58 -0.48
N ALA A 222 23.53 6.77 -1.05
CA ALA A 222 24.68 7.26 -0.30
C ALA A 222 24.45 8.70 0.23
N ALA A 223 23.93 9.60 -0.61
CA ALA A 223 23.57 10.96 -0.21
C ALA A 223 22.45 10.95 0.84
N GLY A 224 21.41 10.12 0.65
CA GLY A 224 20.31 9.95 1.61
C GLY A 224 20.80 9.47 2.98
N ARG A 225 21.68 8.46 3.02
CA ARG A 225 22.29 7.97 4.27
C ARG A 225 23.09 9.07 4.99
N LEU A 226 23.82 9.88 4.25
CA LEU A 226 24.58 10.99 4.84
C LEU A 226 23.63 12.01 5.49
N VAL A 227 22.59 12.43 4.78
CA VAL A 227 21.58 13.37 5.30
C VAL A 227 20.83 12.75 6.47
N GLY A 228 20.40 11.48 6.37
CA GLY A 228 19.72 10.77 7.44
C GLY A 228 20.54 10.71 8.73
N ARG A 229 21.84 10.42 8.61
CA ARG A 229 22.76 10.44 9.77
C ARG A 229 22.82 11.81 10.45
N PHE A 230 22.91 12.90 9.69
CA PHE A 230 22.89 14.27 10.26
C PHE A 230 21.55 14.59 10.91
N ARG A 231 20.46 14.00 10.46
CA ARG A 231 19.11 14.17 11.02
C ARG A 231 18.78 13.19 12.15
N GLY A 232 19.68 12.27 12.49
CA GLY A 232 19.43 11.22 13.48
C GLY A 232 18.44 10.15 13.02
N VAL A 233 18.25 10.01 11.70
CA VAL A 233 17.37 8.98 11.13
C VAL A 233 18.09 7.63 11.13
N SER A 234 17.44 6.60 11.68
CA SER A 234 17.92 5.23 11.61
C SER A 234 17.91 4.71 10.15
N ALA A 235 18.86 3.83 9.84
CA ALA A 235 18.92 3.24 8.50
C ALA A 235 17.61 2.48 8.19
N ALA A 236 17.03 2.78 7.03
CA ALA A 236 15.83 2.07 6.59
C ALA A 236 16.16 0.58 6.34
N PRO A 237 15.25 -0.34 6.71
CA PRO A 237 15.38 -1.75 6.36
C PRO A 237 15.51 -1.96 4.84
N LEU A 238 16.25 -3.01 4.43
CA LEU A 238 16.43 -3.35 3.01
C LEU A 238 15.12 -3.70 2.28
N GLN A 239 14.07 -4.01 3.02
CA GLN A 239 12.75 -4.36 2.52
C GLN A 239 11.91 -3.14 2.11
N ILE A 240 12.34 -1.92 2.46
CA ILE A 240 11.61 -0.71 2.11
C ILE A 240 12.02 -0.24 0.71
N GLY A 241 11.01 -0.02 -0.14
CA GLY A 241 11.13 0.60 -1.45
C GLY A 241 10.28 1.86 -1.55
N PHE A 242 10.54 2.70 -2.55
CA PHE A 242 9.69 3.83 -2.90
C PHE A 242 9.15 3.66 -4.31
N PHE A 243 7.85 3.84 -4.48
CA PHE A 243 7.17 3.82 -5.77
C PHE A 243 6.44 5.14 -5.98
N TRP A 244 6.66 5.79 -7.11
CA TRP A 244 6.12 7.12 -7.41
C TRP A 244 4.59 7.21 -7.39
N ASN A 245 3.93 6.09 -7.59
CA ASN A 245 2.46 5.97 -7.57
C ASN A 245 1.89 5.31 -6.31
N LEU A 246 2.74 4.79 -5.42
CA LEU A 246 2.33 4.06 -4.22
C LEU A 246 2.95 4.61 -2.93
N GLY A 247 3.99 5.45 -3.05
CA GLY A 247 4.76 5.89 -1.90
C GLY A 247 5.74 4.84 -1.40
N PHE A 248 6.00 4.84 -0.11
CA PHE A 248 6.89 3.88 0.54
C PHE A 248 6.18 2.57 0.81
N THR A 249 6.88 1.47 0.56
CA THR A 249 6.34 0.12 0.69
C THR A 249 7.35 -0.81 1.34
N TYR A 250 6.86 -1.74 2.15
CA TYR A 250 7.60 -2.86 2.71
C TYR A 250 7.21 -4.14 1.97
N ALA A 251 8.19 -4.97 1.60
CA ALA A 251 7.95 -6.28 0.99
C ALA A 251 8.17 -7.39 2.00
N TYR A 252 7.14 -8.17 2.27
CA TYR A 252 7.10 -9.20 3.30
C TYR A 252 7.69 -10.53 2.81
N SER A 253 8.52 -11.15 3.64
CA SER A 253 8.96 -12.54 3.50
C SER A 253 8.09 -13.48 4.36
N ALA A 254 8.23 -14.80 4.16
CA ALA A 254 7.63 -15.79 5.04
C ALA A 254 8.01 -15.58 6.51
N GLU A 255 9.31 -15.37 6.77
CA GLU A 255 9.86 -15.14 8.10
C GLU A 255 9.27 -13.89 8.78
N ASP A 256 9.03 -12.82 8.00
CA ASP A 256 8.37 -11.62 8.52
C ASP A 256 6.95 -11.93 9.01
N LEU A 257 6.18 -12.68 8.22
CA LEU A 257 4.80 -13.04 8.54
C LEU A 257 4.71 -14.03 9.72
N GLU A 258 5.55 -15.06 9.72
CA GLU A 258 5.66 -16.03 10.81
C GLU A 258 6.01 -15.33 12.12
N GLY A 259 7.00 -14.44 12.08
CA GLY A 259 7.37 -13.66 13.24
C GLY A 259 6.28 -12.68 13.70
N LEU A 260 5.44 -12.15 12.80
CA LEU A 260 4.27 -11.34 13.18
C LEU A 260 3.19 -12.20 13.85
N ALA A 261 2.86 -13.33 13.25
CA ALA A 261 1.87 -14.26 13.80
C ALA A 261 2.24 -14.73 15.20
N ALA A 262 3.52 -15.05 15.43
CA ALA A 262 4.04 -15.46 16.73
C ALA A 262 3.88 -14.39 17.81
N THR A 263 4.00 -13.09 17.46
CA THR A 263 3.86 -11.99 18.45
C THR A 263 2.43 -11.79 18.95
N VAL A 264 1.46 -12.24 18.19
CA VAL A 264 0.02 -12.13 18.53
C VAL A 264 -0.63 -13.47 18.83
N GLU A 265 0.17 -14.54 18.90
CA GLU A 265 -0.29 -15.92 19.20
C GLU A 265 -1.40 -16.40 18.26
N ARG A 266 -1.27 -16.08 16.94
CA ARG A 266 -2.21 -16.47 15.90
C ARG A 266 -1.62 -17.56 15.00
N GLN A 267 -2.49 -18.44 14.49
CA GLN A 267 -2.13 -19.36 13.42
C GLN A 267 -2.06 -18.59 12.11
N LEU A 268 -1.05 -18.86 11.30
CA LEU A 268 -0.81 -18.17 10.02
C LEU A 268 -1.09 -19.11 8.85
N GLU A 269 -1.96 -18.67 7.96
CA GLU A 269 -2.08 -19.19 6.59
C GLU A 269 -1.74 -18.06 5.63
N TRP A 270 -0.85 -18.31 4.66
CA TRP A 270 -0.48 -17.26 3.71
C TRP A 270 -0.11 -17.82 2.34
N GLN A 271 -0.25 -16.98 1.31
CA GLN A 271 0.11 -17.29 -0.07
C GLN A 271 0.77 -16.07 -0.73
N PRO A 272 1.84 -16.28 -1.55
CA PRO A 272 2.51 -15.19 -2.27
C PRO A 272 1.78 -14.80 -3.56
N GLU A 273 0.98 -15.70 -4.14
CA GLU A 273 0.33 -15.58 -5.44
C GLU A 273 -1.20 -15.71 -5.32
N PRO A 274 -1.99 -15.07 -6.21
CA PRO A 274 -1.59 -14.16 -7.30
C PRO A 274 -1.18 -12.78 -6.80
N TYR A 275 -1.47 -12.44 -5.54
CA TYR A 275 -1.02 -11.30 -4.77
C TYR A 275 -0.80 -11.75 -3.32
N GLY A 276 0.27 -11.26 -2.66
CA GLY A 276 0.59 -11.68 -1.31
C GLY A 276 -0.58 -11.42 -0.34
N HIS A 277 -1.07 -12.47 0.29
CA HIS A 277 -2.15 -12.39 1.27
C HIS A 277 -1.97 -13.39 2.40
N ALA A 278 -2.46 -13.04 3.57
CA ALA A 278 -2.36 -13.85 4.78
C ALA A 278 -3.62 -13.75 5.64
N THR A 279 -3.93 -14.83 6.32
CA THR A 279 -4.95 -14.93 7.34
C THR A 279 -4.29 -15.27 8.67
N PHE A 280 -4.56 -14.47 9.69
CA PHE A 280 -4.15 -14.71 11.07
C PHE A 280 -5.38 -15.22 11.82
N LEU A 281 -5.43 -16.54 12.04
CA LEU A 281 -6.54 -17.21 12.70
C LEU A 281 -6.38 -17.19 14.23
N PRO A 282 -7.48 -17.14 15.01
CA PRO A 282 -7.42 -17.27 16.46
C PRO A 282 -6.80 -18.63 16.85
N PRO A 283 -6.19 -18.73 18.04
CA PRO A 283 -5.74 -20.01 18.55
C PRO A 283 -6.94 -20.96 18.71
N SER A 284 -6.73 -22.23 18.36
CA SER A 284 -7.74 -23.32 18.46
C SER A 284 -8.08 -23.68 19.89
#